data_27d8635b7ac578d6fc5f6eeef0d14b0b
#
_entry.id   27d8635b7ac578d6fc5f6eeef0d14b0b
#
_cell.length_a   1.000
_cell.length_b   1.000
_cell.length_c   1.000
_cell.angle_alpha   90.00
_cell.angle_beta   90.00
_cell.angle_gamma   90.00
#
_symmetry.space_group_name_H-M   'P 1'
#
loop_
_entity.id
_entity.type
_entity.pdbx_description
1 polymer ?
#
loop_
_entity_poly.entity_id
_entity_poly.type
_entity_poly.pdbx_seq_one_letter_code
_entity_poly.pdbx_strand_id
1 'polypeptide(L)'
;MAHLECTPEDLAKVRFGLSPMSQVVGALNVLSGQHVPPGLPIWTARVRDRYERLLADSPVLRALIRLHRVTDYAPDFYCVPPEGVDVTFERELAAVRRTPAARAAADLRLSHRGRAVDPALDVPDVPVRVAGALEAFWNELLAPDWPRLRALLERDIVRRAGRLAVYGWTEVFGRLGIDMALKEERILLGKVGGASHRLGGVGVVLMPNAFGATYVYLDPPRAYGLTYPAHGVAALWERGSPAADGLVALLGRGRAAVLAALDSPASTSQLVAQLSMTLGGVGGHLAVLRRAGLVSRTRSGRSVLYSRTPMGDGLAELTA
;
A
#
# COMPACT_ATOMS: atom_id res chain seq x y z
N MET A 1 10.66 -22.01 -2.03
CA MET A 1 10.02 -20.94 -2.82
C MET A 1 8.60 -21.37 -3.09
N ALA A 2 7.61 -20.63 -2.62
CA ALA A 2 6.21 -20.92 -2.90
C ALA A 2 5.87 -20.46 -4.32
N HIS A 3 4.85 -21.04 -4.93
CA HIS A 3 4.31 -20.54 -6.20
C HIS A 3 2.79 -20.74 -6.25
N LEU A 4 2.14 -19.89 -7.05
CA LEU A 4 0.73 -20.04 -7.40
C LEU A 4 0.66 -20.54 -8.84
N GLU A 5 0.10 -21.73 -9.04
CA GLU A 5 -0.23 -22.23 -10.37
C GLU A 5 -1.42 -21.44 -10.91
N CYS A 6 -1.30 -20.88 -12.09
CA CYS A 6 -2.31 -20.03 -12.70
C CYS A 6 -2.55 -20.44 -14.15
N THR A 7 -3.80 -20.47 -14.55
CA THR A 7 -4.23 -20.63 -15.93
C THR A 7 -4.34 -19.27 -16.63
N PRO A 8 -4.46 -19.21 -17.96
CA PRO A 8 -4.81 -17.97 -18.66
C PRO A 8 -6.10 -17.32 -18.15
N GLU A 9 -7.09 -18.12 -17.71
CA GLU A 9 -8.32 -17.63 -17.10
C GLU A 9 -8.06 -16.95 -15.76
N ASP A 10 -7.18 -17.52 -14.92
CA ASP A 10 -6.76 -16.90 -13.67
C ASP A 10 -6.06 -15.57 -13.91
N LEU A 11 -5.18 -15.50 -14.92
CA LEU A 11 -4.48 -14.26 -15.28
C LEU A 11 -5.45 -13.18 -15.78
N ALA A 12 -6.52 -13.56 -16.48
CA ALA A 12 -7.57 -12.63 -16.90
C ALA A 12 -8.35 -12.05 -15.71
N LYS A 13 -8.35 -12.73 -14.56
CA LYS A 13 -9.00 -12.28 -13.32
C LYS A 13 -8.04 -11.57 -12.35
N VAL A 14 -6.75 -11.45 -12.70
CA VAL A 14 -5.80 -10.63 -11.92
C VAL A 14 -6.20 -9.17 -12.02
N ARG A 15 -6.32 -8.51 -10.88
CA ARG A 15 -6.72 -7.11 -10.80
C ARG A 15 -5.98 -6.36 -9.70
N PHE A 16 -5.99 -5.05 -9.79
CA PHE A 16 -5.53 -4.20 -8.70
C PHE A 16 -6.66 -3.93 -7.71
N GLY A 17 -6.31 -3.86 -6.43
CA GLY A 17 -7.20 -3.45 -5.34
C GLY A 17 -6.51 -2.48 -4.41
N LEU A 18 -7.29 -1.70 -3.68
CA LEU A 18 -6.78 -0.77 -2.68
C LEU A 18 -7.47 -1.09 -1.35
N SER A 19 -6.68 -1.47 -0.34
CA SER A 19 -7.16 -1.83 0.99
C SER A 19 -6.57 -0.91 2.04
N PRO A 20 -7.39 -0.09 2.72
CA PRO A 20 -7.00 0.62 3.93
C PRO A 20 -6.49 -0.32 5.03
N MET A 21 -7.14 -1.47 5.22
CA MET A 21 -6.73 -2.47 6.21
C MET A 21 -5.35 -3.05 5.91
N SER A 22 -4.99 -3.25 4.64
CA SER A 22 -3.63 -3.69 4.29
C SER A 22 -2.57 -2.67 4.70
N GLN A 23 -2.89 -1.37 4.73
CA GLN A 23 -1.99 -0.34 5.24
C GLN A 23 -1.86 -0.42 6.76
N VAL A 24 -2.95 -0.72 7.48
CA VAL A 24 -2.90 -0.97 8.94
C VAL A 24 -1.97 -2.14 9.24
N VAL A 25 -2.11 -3.25 8.53
CA VAL A 25 -1.26 -4.45 8.71
C VAL A 25 0.21 -4.13 8.38
N GLY A 26 0.46 -3.38 7.31
CA GLY A 26 1.81 -2.91 6.97
C GLY A 26 2.41 -2.02 8.06
N ALA A 27 1.63 -1.09 8.61
CA ALA A 27 2.05 -0.21 9.69
C ALA A 27 2.31 -0.96 11.01
N LEU A 28 1.49 -1.98 11.33
CA LEU A 28 1.74 -2.87 12.48
C LEU A 28 3.09 -3.58 12.37
N ASN A 29 3.46 -4.07 11.18
CA ASN A 29 4.76 -4.70 10.95
C ASN A 29 5.92 -3.71 11.14
N VAL A 30 5.81 -2.50 10.60
CA VAL A 30 6.84 -1.47 10.78
C VAL A 30 7.00 -1.12 12.26
N LEU A 31 5.90 -0.90 12.98
CA LEU A 31 5.92 -0.53 14.40
C LEU A 31 6.27 -1.72 15.31
N SER A 32 6.12 -2.96 14.85
CA SER A 32 6.63 -4.14 15.56
C SER A 32 8.15 -4.29 15.44
N GLY A 33 8.80 -3.56 14.52
CA GLY A 33 10.23 -3.62 14.28
C GLY A 33 10.68 -4.74 13.34
N GLN A 34 9.76 -5.43 12.65
CA GLN A 34 10.13 -6.50 11.72
C GLN A 34 10.86 -5.99 10.49
N HIS A 35 10.38 -4.89 9.93
CA HIS A 35 10.95 -4.31 8.71
C HIS A 35 10.63 -2.81 8.66
N VAL A 36 11.64 -1.98 8.47
CA VAL A 36 11.47 -0.53 8.34
C VAL A 36 12.05 -0.08 6.99
N PRO A 37 11.21 0.10 5.97
CA PRO A 37 11.65 0.62 4.68
C PRO A 37 12.23 2.03 4.77
N PRO A 38 13.08 2.43 3.80
CA PRO A 38 13.60 3.81 3.70
C PRO A 38 12.47 4.86 3.74
N GLY A 39 12.69 5.98 4.43
CA GLY A 39 11.72 7.08 4.60
C GLY A 39 10.72 6.86 5.74
N LEU A 40 10.41 5.63 6.15
CA LEU A 40 9.49 5.35 7.25
C LEU A 40 9.99 5.75 8.67
N PRO A 41 11.30 5.86 8.95
CA PRO A 41 11.75 6.40 10.25
C PRO A 41 11.16 7.77 10.57
N ILE A 42 10.92 8.62 9.57
CA ILE A 42 10.30 9.94 9.75
C ILE A 42 8.84 9.78 10.19
N TRP A 43 8.09 8.89 9.56
CA TRP A 43 6.71 8.60 9.94
C TRP A 43 6.63 7.97 11.33
N THR A 44 7.46 6.98 11.64
CA THR A 44 7.48 6.32 12.96
C THR A 44 7.81 7.31 14.09
N ALA A 45 8.75 8.22 13.87
CA ALA A 45 9.08 9.27 14.83
C ALA A 45 7.88 10.22 15.07
N ARG A 46 7.17 10.59 14.00
CA ARG A 46 6.01 11.49 14.07
C ARG A 46 4.81 10.88 14.81
N VAL A 47 4.60 9.57 14.71
CA VAL A 47 3.46 8.90 15.35
C VAL A 47 3.79 8.34 16.72
N ARG A 48 5.05 8.37 17.16
CA ARG A 48 5.56 7.71 18.37
C ARG A 48 4.70 7.93 19.60
N ASP A 49 4.47 9.18 20.00
CA ASP A 49 3.75 9.49 21.24
C ASP A 49 2.30 8.99 21.21
N ARG A 50 1.65 9.05 20.05
CA ARG A 50 0.29 8.53 19.86
C ARG A 50 0.29 7.01 19.93
N TYR A 51 1.27 6.38 19.30
CA TYR A 51 1.45 4.94 19.31
C TYR A 51 1.70 4.41 20.75
N GLU A 52 2.57 5.08 21.52
CA GLU A 52 2.86 4.69 22.91
C GLU A 52 1.61 4.79 23.79
N ARG A 53 0.79 5.84 23.64
CA ARG A 53 -0.50 5.95 24.33
C ARG A 53 -1.45 4.82 23.94
N LEU A 54 -1.61 4.53 22.67
CA LEU A 54 -2.44 3.41 22.21
C LEU A 54 -2.00 2.07 22.79
N LEU A 55 -0.68 1.84 22.88
CA LEU A 55 -0.16 0.63 23.52
C LEU A 55 -0.43 0.59 25.01
N ALA A 56 -0.35 1.72 25.72
CA ALA A 56 -0.66 1.79 27.16
C ALA A 56 -2.12 1.38 27.41
N ASP A 57 -3.04 1.87 26.57
CA ASP A 57 -4.48 1.74 26.77
C ASP A 57 -5.06 0.40 26.24
N SER A 58 -4.40 -0.26 25.26
CA SER A 58 -4.94 -1.44 24.60
C SER A 58 -4.10 -2.70 24.79
N PRO A 59 -4.52 -3.63 25.67
CA PRO A 59 -3.90 -4.95 25.78
C PRO A 59 -3.93 -5.75 24.45
N VAL A 60 -5.04 -5.62 23.71
CA VAL A 60 -5.22 -6.27 22.40
C VAL A 60 -4.22 -5.76 21.39
N LEU A 61 -4.02 -4.44 21.30
CA LEU A 61 -3.03 -3.86 20.39
C LEU A 61 -1.61 -4.30 20.76
N ARG A 62 -1.27 -4.32 22.06
CA ARG A 62 0.02 -4.88 22.52
C ARG A 62 0.23 -6.32 22.08
N ALA A 63 -0.82 -7.14 22.18
CA ALA A 63 -0.78 -8.54 21.78
C ALA A 63 -0.60 -8.67 20.26
N LEU A 64 -1.29 -7.86 19.44
CA LEU A 64 -1.10 -7.81 17.99
C LEU A 64 0.32 -7.39 17.61
N ILE A 65 0.88 -6.36 18.25
CA ILE A 65 2.27 -5.93 17.99
C ILE A 65 3.27 -7.03 18.36
N ARG A 66 3.06 -7.74 19.48
CA ARG A 66 3.90 -8.90 19.84
C ARG A 66 3.78 -10.01 18.79
N LEU A 67 2.57 -10.31 18.33
CA LEU A 67 2.34 -11.29 17.30
C LEU A 67 3.09 -10.90 16.01
N HIS A 68 2.89 -9.70 15.51
CA HIS A 68 3.56 -9.18 14.31
C HIS A 68 5.09 -9.14 14.44
N ARG A 69 5.65 -9.06 15.65
CA ARG A 69 7.10 -9.10 15.88
C ARG A 69 7.70 -10.50 15.71
N VAL A 70 6.95 -11.55 15.99
CA VAL A 70 7.46 -12.91 16.09
C VAL A 70 6.99 -13.84 14.97
N THR A 71 6.11 -13.38 14.11
CA THR A 71 5.61 -14.16 12.98
C THR A 71 5.62 -13.33 11.69
N ASP A 72 5.88 -14.01 10.58
CA ASP A 72 5.70 -13.48 9.22
C ASP A 72 4.30 -13.79 8.65
N TYR A 73 3.40 -14.34 9.47
CA TYR A 73 2.04 -14.72 9.11
C TYR A 73 1.03 -13.92 9.93
N ALA A 74 0.40 -12.91 9.31
CA ALA A 74 -0.69 -12.18 9.91
C ALA A 74 -1.99 -13.00 9.86
N PRO A 75 -2.86 -12.96 10.90
CA PRO A 75 -4.15 -13.63 10.88
C PRO A 75 -5.02 -13.19 9.70
N ASP A 76 -5.54 -14.16 8.94
CA ASP A 76 -6.25 -13.91 7.68
C ASP A 76 -7.56 -13.15 7.88
N PHE A 77 -8.21 -13.27 9.04
CA PHE A 77 -9.52 -12.66 9.26
C PHE A 77 -9.52 -11.13 9.22
N TYR A 78 -8.37 -10.46 9.37
CA TYR A 78 -8.23 -9.02 9.14
C TYR A 78 -7.34 -8.66 7.94
N CYS A 79 -6.95 -9.64 7.13
CA CYS A 79 -6.12 -9.45 5.95
C CYS A 79 -6.86 -9.73 4.64
N VAL A 80 -8.20 -9.64 4.63
CA VAL A 80 -9.03 -10.03 3.48
C VAL A 80 -8.77 -9.10 2.28
N PRO A 81 -8.50 -9.66 1.08
CA PRO A 81 -8.36 -8.87 -0.13
C PRO A 81 -9.61 -8.05 -0.43
N PRO A 82 -9.47 -6.79 -0.88
CA PRO A 82 -10.60 -5.93 -1.21
C PRO A 82 -11.29 -6.37 -2.50
N GLU A 83 -12.55 -6.01 -2.65
CA GLU A 83 -13.32 -6.27 -3.87
C GLU A 83 -12.87 -5.35 -5.04
N GLY A 84 -12.25 -4.21 -4.75
CA GLY A 84 -11.81 -3.22 -5.74
C GLY A 84 -10.97 -2.10 -5.13
N VAL A 85 -11.03 -0.92 -5.74
CA VAL A 85 -10.26 0.26 -5.31
C VAL A 85 -11.06 1.25 -4.47
N ASP A 86 -12.38 1.15 -4.46
CA ASP A 86 -13.29 2.07 -3.75
C ASP A 86 -13.77 1.50 -2.39
N VAL A 87 -12.92 0.70 -1.75
CA VAL A 87 -13.22 0.12 -0.44
C VAL A 87 -12.83 1.11 0.66
N THR A 88 -13.70 1.29 1.65
CA THR A 88 -13.40 2.13 2.82
C THR A 88 -12.90 1.29 3.99
N PHE A 89 -12.19 1.94 4.91
CA PHE A 89 -11.71 1.29 6.13
C PHE A 89 -12.87 0.71 6.95
N GLU A 90 -13.97 1.45 7.07
CA GLU A 90 -15.15 1.05 7.84
C GLU A 90 -15.80 -0.21 7.27
N ARG A 91 -15.81 -0.36 5.93
CA ARG A 91 -16.33 -1.56 5.27
C ARG A 91 -15.48 -2.78 5.58
N GLU A 92 -14.15 -2.66 5.48
CA GLU A 92 -13.22 -3.74 5.83
C GLU A 92 -13.29 -4.06 7.32
N LEU A 93 -13.31 -3.05 8.19
CA LEU A 93 -13.44 -3.22 9.64
C LEU A 93 -14.74 -3.93 10.03
N ALA A 94 -15.85 -3.61 9.37
CA ALA A 94 -17.12 -4.29 9.59
C ALA A 94 -17.06 -5.77 9.20
N ALA A 95 -16.24 -6.14 8.21
CA ALA A 95 -16.01 -7.55 7.87
C ALA A 95 -15.21 -8.27 8.98
N VAL A 96 -14.18 -7.60 9.54
CA VAL A 96 -13.43 -8.12 10.70
C VAL A 96 -14.37 -8.38 11.88
N ARG A 97 -15.21 -7.41 12.24
CA ARG A 97 -16.17 -7.53 13.36
C ARG A 97 -17.15 -8.69 13.18
N ARG A 98 -17.55 -9.01 11.94
CA ARG A 98 -18.48 -10.10 11.61
C ARG A 98 -17.81 -11.47 11.46
N THR A 99 -16.50 -11.55 11.59
CA THR A 99 -15.81 -12.84 11.51
C THR A 99 -16.29 -13.76 12.63
N PRO A 100 -16.68 -15.01 12.35
CA PRO A 100 -17.04 -15.96 13.39
C PRO A 100 -15.90 -16.17 14.38
N ALA A 101 -16.18 -16.19 15.68
CA ALA A 101 -15.18 -16.33 16.73
C ALA A 101 -14.29 -17.58 16.55
N ALA A 102 -14.87 -18.69 16.16
CA ALA A 102 -14.17 -19.95 15.89
C ALA A 102 -13.15 -19.79 14.75
N ARG A 103 -13.49 -19.04 13.70
CA ARG A 103 -12.59 -18.73 12.58
C ARG A 103 -11.43 -17.86 13.04
N ALA A 104 -11.70 -16.75 13.73
CA ALA A 104 -10.66 -15.87 14.24
C ALA A 104 -9.71 -16.58 15.20
N ALA A 105 -10.24 -17.44 16.09
CA ALA A 105 -9.44 -18.25 16.98
C ALA A 105 -8.56 -19.26 16.23
N ALA A 106 -9.03 -19.85 15.14
CA ALA A 106 -8.25 -20.75 14.29
C ALA A 106 -7.10 -19.98 13.59
N ASP A 107 -7.39 -18.82 13.01
CA ASP A 107 -6.39 -17.96 12.35
C ASP A 107 -5.31 -17.49 13.34
N LEU A 108 -5.71 -17.10 14.56
CA LEU A 108 -4.78 -16.72 15.63
C LEU A 108 -3.87 -17.89 16.04
N ARG A 109 -4.41 -19.08 16.24
CA ARG A 109 -3.59 -20.29 16.55
C ARG A 109 -2.61 -20.58 15.43
N LEU A 110 -3.02 -20.50 14.18
CA LEU A 110 -2.14 -20.68 13.03
C LEU A 110 -1.02 -19.64 13.01
N SER A 111 -1.34 -18.37 13.25
CA SER A 111 -0.37 -17.27 13.29
C SER A 111 0.65 -17.40 14.43
N HIS A 112 0.25 -18.02 15.55
CA HIS A 112 1.17 -18.24 16.67
C HIS A 112 2.12 -19.43 16.44
N ARG A 113 1.92 -20.24 15.40
CA ARG A 113 2.84 -21.34 15.00
C ARG A 113 3.20 -22.28 16.16
N GLY A 114 2.20 -22.76 16.88
CA GLY A 114 2.36 -23.68 18.01
C GLY A 114 2.75 -23.02 19.34
N ARG A 115 2.94 -21.70 19.39
CA ARG A 115 3.07 -20.94 20.64
C ARG A 115 1.68 -20.73 21.26
N ALA A 116 1.64 -20.50 22.57
CA ALA A 116 0.39 -20.12 23.24
C ALA A 116 -0.14 -18.79 22.68
N VAL A 117 -1.44 -18.74 22.44
CA VAL A 117 -2.12 -17.48 22.05
C VAL A 117 -2.06 -16.53 23.24
N ASP A 118 -1.79 -15.26 22.95
CA ASP A 118 -1.79 -14.23 23.99
C ASP A 118 -3.17 -14.14 24.68
N PRO A 119 -3.26 -14.12 26.01
CA PRO A 119 -4.54 -14.09 26.72
C PRO A 119 -5.48 -12.96 26.30
N ALA A 120 -4.93 -11.81 25.84
CA ALA A 120 -5.75 -10.71 25.32
C ALA A 120 -6.41 -11.04 23.96
N LEU A 121 -5.94 -12.07 23.27
CA LEU A 121 -6.48 -12.55 21.98
C LEU A 121 -7.21 -13.90 22.12
N ASP A 122 -7.11 -14.58 23.28
CA ASP A 122 -7.78 -15.86 23.53
C ASP A 122 -9.11 -15.64 24.28
N VAL A 123 -10.00 -14.91 23.64
CA VAL A 123 -11.30 -14.52 24.20
C VAL A 123 -12.43 -14.75 23.19
N PRO A 124 -13.66 -15.05 23.65
CA PRO A 124 -14.78 -15.40 22.77
C PRO A 124 -15.16 -14.26 21.79
N ASP A 125 -14.97 -13.01 22.17
CA ASP A 125 -15.32 -11.81 21.40
C ASP A 125 -14.11 -11.20 20.68
N VAL A 126 -13.05 -11.99 20.41
CA VAL A 126 -11.81 -11.54 19.82
C VAL A 126 -11.97 -10.77 18.49
N PRO A 127 -12.89 -11.11 17.56
CA PRO A 127 -13.06 -10.31 16.35
C PRO A 127 -13.48 -8.87 16.63
N VAL A 128 -14.36 -8.67 17.61
CA VAL A 128 -14.85 -7.34 18.01
C VAL A 128 -13.74 -6.55 18.71
N ARG A 129 -12.99 -7.19 19.60
CA ARG A 129 -11.87 -6.54 20.32
C ARG A 129 -10.73 -6.17 19.37
N VAL A 130 -10.38 -7.06 18.47
CA VAL A 130 -9.35 -6.78 17.43
C VAL A 130 -9.81 -5.65 16.53
N ALA A 131 -11.06 -5.67 16.08
CA ALA A 131 -11.60 -4.57 15.26
C ALA A 131 -11.56 -3.23 16.01
N GLY A 132 -11.91 -3.19 17.30
CA GLY A 132 -11.80 -1.97 18.11
C GLY A 132 -10.34 -1.46 18.24
N ALA A 133 -9.38 -2.36 18.42
CA ALA A 133 -7.97 -2.01 18.49
C ALA A 133 -7.45 -1.48 17.15
N LEU A 134 -7.83 -2.10 16.02
CA LEU A 134 -7.46 -1.66 14.67
C LEU A 134 -8.13 -0.33 14.29
N GLU A 135 -9.37 -0.09 14.75
CA GLU A 135 -10.07 1.18 14.56
C GLU A 135 -9.36 2.33 15.28
N ALA A 136 -9.00 2.13 16.54
CA ALA A 136 -8.23 3.12 17.30
C ALA A 136 -6.87 3.38 16.63
N PHE A 137 -6.18 2.33 16.21
CA PHE A 137 -4.90 2.43 15.50
C PHE A 137 -5.04 3.22 14.19
N TRP A 138 -6.07 2.93 13.40
CA TRP A 138 -6.35 3.65 12.17
C TRP A 138 -6.62 5.13 12.42
N ASN A 139 -7.54 5.45 13.30
CA ASN A 139 -7.95 6.82 13.57
C ASN A 139 -6.80 7.69 14.07
N GLU A 140 -5.97 7.16 14.95
CA GLU A 140 -4.87 7.91 15.56
C GLU A 140 -3.63 8.00 14.66
N LEU A 141 -3.30 6.95 13.89
CA LEU A 141 -2.01 6.87 13.24
C LEU A 141 -2.06 7.00 11.71
N LEU A 142 -3.15 6.56 11.06
CA LEU A 142 -3.23 6.47 9.61
C LEU A 142 -4.28 7.40 8.97
N ALA A 143 -5.44 7.54 9.58
CA ALA A 143 -6.53 8.35 9.02
C ALA A 143 -6.12 9.81 8.71
N PRO A 144 -5.29 10.48 9.54
CA PRO A 144 -4.83 11.84 9.24
C PRO A 144 -4.00 11.94 7.95
N ASP A 145 -3.29 10.87 7.59
CA ASP A 145 -2.45 10.82 6.39
C ASP A 145 -3.14 10.11 5.22
N TRP A 146 -4.33 9.53 5.44
CA TRP A 146 -5.00 8.68 4.46
C TRP A 146 -5.23 9.35 3.09
N PRO A 147 -5.66 10.62 2.99
CA PRO A 147 -5.83 11.25 1.69
C PRO A 147 -4.55 11.25 0.85
N ARG A 148 -3.39 11.47 1.49
CA ARG A 148 -2.08 11.47 0.83
C ARG A 148 -1.62 10.04 0.47
N LEU A 149 -1.80 9.10 1.40
CA LEU A 149 -1.52 7.67 1.19
C LEU A 149 -2.35 7.14 0.02
N ARG A 150 -3.66 7.36 0.05
CA ARG A 150 -4.59 6.93 -1.00
C ARG A 150 -4.17 7.46 -2.37
N ALA A 151 -3.88 8.76 -2.48
CA ALA A 151 -3.46 9.37 -3.73
C ALA A 151 -2.16 8.75 -4.29
N LEU A 152 -1.20 8.39 -3.42
CA LEU A 152 0.01 7.69 -3.82
C LEU A 152 -0.29 6.28 -4.32
N LEU A 153 -1.11 5.52 -3.59
CA LEU A 153 -1.45 4.14 -3.94
C LEU A 153 -2.25 4.07 -5.26
N GLU A 154 -3.21 4.98 -5.45
CA GLU A 154 -3.97 5.09 -6.71
C GLU A 154 -3.07 5.40 -7.89
N ARG A 155 -2.08 6.28 -7.73
CA ARG A 155 -1.09 6.57 -8.78
C ARG A 155 -0.22 5.36 -9.12
N ASP A 156 0.22 4.60 -8.10
CA ASP A 156 0.98 3.37 -8.34
C ASP A 156 0.15 2.37 -9.16
N ILE A 157 -1.14 2.20 -8.83
CA ILE A 157 -2.06 1.36 -9.60
C ILE A 157 -2.17 1.84 -11.05
N VAL A 158 -2.41 3.14 -11.29
CA VAL A 158 -2.52 3.71 -12.65
C VAL A 158 -1.25 3.49 -13.46
N ARG A 159 -0.08 3.72 -12.85
CA ARG A 159 1.23 3.47 -13.48
C ARG A 159 1.38 2.01 -13.90
N ARG A 160 1.06 1.06 -13.01
CA ARG A 160 1.18 -0.38 -13.29
C ARG A 160 0.14 -0.86 -14.29
N ALA A 161 -1.09 -0.35 -14.23
CA ALA A 161 -2.12 -0.64 -15.23
C ALA A 161 -1.71 -0.15 -16.62
N GLY A 162 -1.08 1.03 -16.73
CA GLY A 162 -0.50 1.51 -17.98
C GLY A 162 0.60 0.58 -18.52
N ARG A 163 1.49 0.09 -17.64
CA ARG A 163 2.50 -0.89 -18.03
C ARG A 163 1.91 -2.23 -18.44
N LEU A 164 0.87 -2.70 -17.74
CA LEU A 164 0.13 -3.91 -18.08
C LEU A 164 -0.42 -3.84 -19.51
N ALA A 165 -1.02 -2.71 -19.87
CA ALA A 165 -1.60 -2.53 -21.20
C ALA A 165 -0.55 -2.57 -22.33
N VAL A 166 0.71 -2.21 -22.05
CA VAL A 166 1.80 -2.15 -23.04
C VAL A 166 2.64 -3.44 -23.04
N TYR A 167 2.95 -3.99 -21.86
CA TYR A 167 3.97 -5.03 -21.71
C TYR A 167 3.45 -6.36 -21.14
N GLY A 168 2.19 -6.43 -20.73
CA GLY A 168 1.57 -7.63 -20.17
C GLY A 168 1.97 -7.94 -18.71
N TRP A 169 1.40 -9.03 -18.18
CA TRP A 169 1.57 -9.42 -16.76
C TRP A 169 2.99 -9.81 -16.38
N THR A 170 3.75 -10.44 -17.28
CA THR A 170 5.15 -10.86 -17.00
C THR A 170 6.01 -9.66 -16.58
N GLU A 171 5.90 -8.56 -17.29
CA GLU A 171 6.61 -7.32 -16.96
C GLU A 171 6.10 -6.69 -15.66
N VAL A 172 4.78 -6.69 -15.42
CA VAL A 172 4.20 -6.14 -14.19
C VAL A 172 4.68 -6.94 -12.98
N PHE A 173 4.57 -8.27 -13.00
CA PHE A 173 5.03 -9.10 -11.90
C PHE A 173 6.53 -8.95 -11.62
N GLY A 174 7.38 -8.92 -12.65
CA GLY A 174 8.82 -8.74 -12.50
C GLY A 174 9.24 -7.38 -11.90
N ARG A 175 8.32 -6.41 -11.82
CA ARG A 175 8.58 -5.06 -11.30
C ARG A 175 7.74 -4.70 -10.07
N LEU A 176 7.17 -5.67 -9.37
CA LEU A 176 6.44 -5.40 -8.12
C LEU A 176 7.36 -5.02 -6.94
N GLY A 177 8.69 -5.06 -7.12
CA GLY A 177 9.65 -4.68 -6.07
C GLY A 177 9.84 -5.75 -4.99
N ILE A 178 9.35 -6.96 -5.23
CA ILE A 178 9.53 -8.16 -4.40
C ILE A 178 10.05 -9.28 -5.31
N ASP A 179 10.64 -10.32 -4.72
CA ASP A 179 11.11 -11.49 -5.47
C ASP A 179 9.89 -12.26 -6.03
N MET A 180 9.23 -11.65 -7.01
CA MET A 180 8.05 -12.16 -7.68
C MET A 180 8.27 -12.17 -9.17
N ALA A 181 7.86 -13.23 -9.83
CA ALA A 181 7.90 -13.33 -11.28
C ALA A 181 6.76 -14.20 -11.79
N LEU A 182 6.26 -13.88 -12.97
CA LEU A 182 5.39 -14.76 -13.72
C LEU A 182 6.27 -15.52 -14.73
N LYS A 183 6.36 -16.83 -14.59
CA LYS A 183 7.05 -17.73 -15.52
C LYS A 183 6.13 -18.87 -15.90
N GLU A 184 5.92 -19.04 -17.21
CA GLU A 184 4.96 -20.01 -17.70
C GLU A 184 3.57 -19.79 -17.05
N GLU A 185 3.03 -20.81 -16.41
CA GLU A 185 1.75 -20.78 -15.69
C GLU A 185 1.95 -20.71 -14.17
N ARG A 186 3.00 -20.00 -13.68
CA ARG A 186 3.34 -19.91 -12.26
C ARG A 186 3.71 -18.49 -11.86
N ILE A 187 3.04 -17.99 -10.83
CA ILE A 187 3.45 -16.80 -10.11
C ILE A 187 4.41 -17.26 -9.00
N LEU A 188 5.70 -17.00 -9.17
CA LEU A 188 6.75 -17.35 -8.22
C LEU A 188 6.77 -16.33 -7.08
N LEU A 189 6.92 -16.80 -5.84
CA LEU A 189 6.92 -16.00 -4.62
C LEU A 189 8.22 -16.27 -3.85
N GLY A 190 9.25 -15.45 -4.07
CA GLY A 190 10.62 -15.74 -3.63
C GLY A 190 10.84 -15.74 -2.12
N LYS A 191 10.15 -14.86 -1.38
CA LYS A 191 10.30 -14.72 0.08
C LYS A 191 9.19 -15.40 0.88
N VAL A 192 8.21 -15.99 0.23
CA VAL A 192 7.13 -16.71 0.90
C VAL A 192 7.54 -18.17 1.04
N GLY A 193 7.70 -18.61 2.27
CA GLY A 193 7.86 -20.04 2.58
C GLY A 193 6.52 -20.75 2.49
N GLY A 194 6.49 -21.97 1.98
CA GLY A 194 5.27 -22.75 2.00
C GLY A 194 5.04 -23.61 0.76
N ALA A 195 3.87 -24.20 0.71
CA ALA A 195 3.41 -25.08 -0.37
C ALA A 195 3.03 -24.31 -1.61
N SER A 196 2.98 -25.03 -2.72
CA SER A 196 2.38 -24.54 -3.97
C SER A 196 0.86 -24.57 -3.87
N HIS A 197 0.22 -23.54 -4.40
CA HIS A 197 -1.24 -23.45 -4.44
C HIS A 197 -1.70 -23.30 -5.88
N ARG A 198 -2.88 -23.83 -6.19
CA ARG A 198 -3.54 -23.64 -7.47
C ARG A 198 -4.61 -22.57 -7.32
N LEU A 199 -4.61 -21.56 -8.20
CA LEU A 199 -5.59 -20.46 -8.13
C LEU A 199 -7.03 -20.92 -8.36
N GLY A 200 -7.24 -21.91 -9.22
CA GLY A 200 -8.56 -22.54 -9.40
C GLY A 200 -9.66 -21.61 -9.91
N GLY A 201 -9.31 -20.60 -10.69
CA GLY A 201 -10.28 -19.69 -11.30
C GLY A 201 -10.68 -18.49 -10.43
N VAL A 202 -10.10 -18.28 -9.25
CA VAL A 202 -10.48 -17.16 -8.36
C VAL A 202 -9.67 -15.87 -8.60
N GLY A 203 -8.54 -15.97 -9.31
CA GLY A 203 -7.67 -14.83 -9.63
C GLY A 203 -6.88 -14.29 -8.45
N VAL A 204 -6.18 -13.19 -8.67
CA VAL A 204 -5.31 -12.52 -7.68
C VAL A 204 -5.62 -11.03 -7.61
N VAL A 205 -5.70 -10.49 -6.40
CA VAL A 205 -5.79 -9.04 -6.15
C VAL A 205 -4.41 -8.53 -5.77
N LEU A 206 -3.84 -7.65 -6.60
CA LEU A 206 -2.58 -6.97 -6.36
C LEU A 206 -2.83 -5.68 -5.59
N MET A 207 -2.25 -5.54 -4.40
CA MET A 207 -2.51 -4.42 -3.48
C MET A 207 -1.22 -3.64 -3.19
N PRO A 208 -1.12 -2.36 -3.60
CA PRO A 208 0.01 -1.53 -3.20
C PRO A 208 0.00 -1.29 -1.68
N ASN A 209 1.17 -1.33 -1.07
CA ASN A 209 1.35 -1.08 0.36
C ASN A 209 2.43 -0.01 0.59
N ALA A 210 2.09 1.04 1.33
CA ALA A 210 3.00 2.16 1.61
C ALA A 210 4.01 1.86 2.73
N PHE A 211 3.84 0.76 3.44
CA PHE A 211 4.71 0.33 4.54
C PHE A 211 5.68 -0.79 4.12
N GLY A 212 5.79 -1.04 2.81
CA GLY A 212 6.73 -2.02 2.25
C GLY A 212 6.41 -3.48 2.57
N ALA A 213 5.29 -3.74 3.19
CA ALA A 213 4.91 -5.07 3.59
C ALA A 213 4.46 -5.92 2.39
N THR A 214 4.96 -7.14 2.32
CA THR A 214 4.54 -8.16 1.36
C THR A 214 3.78 -9.23 2.09
N TYR A 215 2.51 -9.36 1.78
CA TYR A 215 1.65 -10.44 2.27
C TYR A 215 1.08 -11.21 1.11
N VAL A 216 0.89 -12.49 1.33
CA VAL A 216 0.16 -13.38 0.44
C VAL A 216 -1.04 -13.90 1.22
N TYR A 217 -2.23 -13.54 0.78
CA TYR A 217 -3.47 -14.08 1.29
C TYR A 217 -3.87 -15.29 0.45
N LEU A 218 -3.97 -16.47 1.08
CA LEU A 218 -4.11 -17.75 0.40
C LEU A 218 -5.38 -18.53 0.78
N ASP A 219 -6.43 -17.87 1.25
CA ASP A 219 -7.62 -18.56 1.77
C ASP A 219 -8.79 -18.58 0.74
N PRO A 220 -8.91 -19.65 -0.08
CA PRO A 220 -10.04 -19.82 -0.97
C PRO A 220 -11.38 -19.96 -0.17
N PRO A 221 -12.55 -19.67 -0.74
CA PRO A 221 -12.80 -19.44 -2.17
C PRO A 221 -12.68 -17.98 -2.62
N ARG A 222 -12.16 -17.08 -1.78
CA ARG A 222 -11.94 -15.69 -2.16
C ARG A 222 -10.74 -15.58 -3.09
N ALA A 223 -10.64 -14.47 -3.81
CA ALA A 223 -9.46 -14.18 -4.60
C ALA A 223 -8.22 -14.12 -3.69
N TYR A 224 -7.10 -14.67 -4.18
CA TYR A 224 -5.83 -14.53 -3.50
C TYR A 224 -5.41 -13.07 -3.47
N GLY A 225 -4.79 -12.63 -2.40
CA GLY A 225 -4.27 -11.28 -2.25
C GLY A 225 -2.75 -11.26 -2.23
N LEU A 226 -2.15 -10.30 -2.93
CA LEU A 226 -0.72 -10.05 -2.90
C LEU A 226 -0.49 -8.57 -2.63
N THR A 227 0.14 -8.24 -1.51
CA THR A 227 0.61 -6.88 -1.30
C THR A 227 2.02 -6.71 -1.87
N TYR A 228 2.30 -5.52 -2.36
CA TYR A 228 3.61 -5.16 -2.88
C TYR A 228 3.98 -3.73 -2.48
N PRO A 229 5.27 -3.37 -2.34
CA PRO A 229 5.70 -2.02 -2.02
C PRO A 229 5.24 -1.02 -3.09
N ALA A 230 4.51 0.00 -2.67
CA ALA A 230 4.12 1.09 -3.55
C ALA A 230 5.32 1.98 -3.91
N HIS A 231 5.34 2.52 -5.12
CA HIS A 231 6.40 3.42 -5.56
C HIS A 231 6.24 4.83 -4.96
N GLY A 232 7.36 5.49 -4.66
CA GLY A 232 7.38 6.88 -4.20
C GLY A 232 7.07 7.08 -2.72
N VAL A 233 7.05 6.02 -1.91
CA VAL A 233 6.72 6.07 -0.48
C VAL A 233 7.71 6.92 0.32
N ALA A 234 9.01 6.86 0.01
CA ALA A 234 10.03 7.65 0.71
C ALA A 234 9.70 9.15 0.63
N ALA A 235 9.41 9.64 -0.57
CA ALA A 235 9.05 11.04 -0.79
C ALA A 235 7.75 11.48 -0.08
N LEU A 236 6.85 10.54 0.26
CA LEU A 236 5.64 10.85 1.01
C LEU A 236 5.96 11.29 2.45
N TRP A 237 6.96 10.66 3.06
CA TRP A 237 7.31 10.88 4.47
C TRP A 237 8.40 11.93 4.66
N GLU A 238 9.23 12.13 3.66
CA GLU A 238 10.23 13.20 3.67
C GLU A 238 9.51 14.55 3.63
N ARG A 239 9.75 15.40 4.63
CA ARG A 239 9.28 16.80 4.63
C ARG A 239 10.09 17.57 3.59
N GLY A 240 9.47 17.81 2.43
CA GLY A 240 10.19 18.33 1.30
C GLY A 240 11.19 17.25 0.87
N SER A 241 10.82 16.43 -0.14
CA SER A 241 11.86 15.90 -1.00
C SER A 241 12.78 17.09 -1.24
N PRO A 242 14.07 17.02 -1.01
CA PRO A 242 14.95 17.96 -1.67
C PRO A 242 14.68 17.72 -3.17
N ALA A 243 13.67 18.38 -3.71
CA ALA A 243 13.75 18.79 -5.08
C ALA A 243 15.13 19.38 -5.11
N ALA A 244 16.09 18.65 -5.68
CA ALA A 244 17.48 18.90 -5.45
C ALA A 244 17.67 20.40 -5.47
N ASP A 245 18.47 20.96 -4.57
CA ASP A 245 18.57 22.41 -4.37
C ASP A 245 18.69 23.18 -5.68
N GLY A 246 19.25 22.54 -6.72
CA GLY A 246 19.30 23.02 -8.08
C GLY A 246 17.94 23.16 -8.79
N LEU A 247 17.04 22.20 -8.66
CA LEU A 247 15.70 22.28 -9.26
C LEU A 247 14.86 23.37 -8.58
N VAL A 248 15.00 23.48 -7.25
CA VAL A 248 14.34 24.54 -6.47
C VAL A 248 14.90 25.91 -6.83
N ALA A 249 16.21 26.04 -7.00
CA ALA A 249 16.85 27.29 -7.42
C ALA A 249 16.38 27.70 -8.83
N LEU A 250 16.23 26.74 -9.74
CA LEU A 250 15.80 27.00 -11.12
C LEU A 250 14.32 27.31 -11.25
N LEU A 251 13.46 26.50 -10.63
CA LEU A 251 12.02 26.56 -10.82
C LEU A 251 11.25 27.27 -9.69
N GLY A 252 11.86 27.42 -8.54
CA GLY A 252 11.22 27.76 -7.28
C GLY A 252 10.49 26.57 -6.66
N ARG A 253 10.34 26.58 -5.33
CA ARG A 253 9.87 25.44 -4.51
C ARG A 253 8.58 24.78 -5.03
N GLY A 254 7.55 25.59 -5.33
CA GLY A 254 6.25 25.05 -5.72
C GLY A 254 6.28 24.30 -7.05
N ARG A 255 6.96 24.85 -8.06
CA ARG A 255 7.09 24.22 -9.37
C ARG A 255 7.99 22.99 -9.33
N ALA A 256 9.09 23.06 -8.59
CA ALA A 256 9.98 21.94 -8.37
C ALA A 256 9.22 20.77 -7.70
N ALA A 257 8.46 21.04 -6.65
CA ALA A 257 7.64 20.03 -5.96
C ALA A 257 6.57 19.39 -6.89
N VAL A 258 5.88 20.21 -7.69
CA VAL A 258 4.89 19.70 -8.67
C VAL A 258 5.57 18.86 -9.76
N LEU A 259 6.72 19.29 -10.28
CA LEU A 259 7.46 18.54 -11.30
C LEU A 259 7.98 17.21 -10.72
N ALA A 260 8.55 17.22 -9.51
CA ALA A 260 9.02 16.02 -8.83
C ALA A 260 7.88 15.02 -8.58
N ALA A 261 6.70 15.51 -8.15
CA ALA A 261 5.52 14.69 -7.88
C ALA A 261 4.89 14.06 -9.14
N LEU A 262 5.29 14.48 -10.33
CA LEU A 262 4.87 13.94 -11.63
C LEU A 262 5.82 12.82 -12.12
N ASP A 263 6.45 12.07 -11.25
CA ASP A 263 7.17 10.81 -11.58
C ASP A 263 6.26 9.77 -12.26
N SER A 264 4.97 9.91 -12.03
CA SER A 264 3.89 9.21 -12.73
C SER A 264 2.73 10.15 -13.04
N PRO A 265 1.87 9.85 -14.05
CA PRO A 265 0.73 10.69 -14.39
C PRO A 265 -0.19 10.93 -13.19
N ALA A 266 -0.55 12.18 -12.92
CA ALA A 266 -1.42 12.55 -11.81
C ALA A 266 -2.43 13.63 -12.19
N SER A 267 -3.62 13.60 -11.57
CA SER A 267 -4.60 14.67 -11.67
C SER A 267 -4.24 15.85 -10.74
N THR A 268 -4.83 17.01 -11.00
CA THR A 268 -4.65 18.18 -10.12
C THR A 268 -5.08 17.86 -8.68
N SER A 269 -6.18 17.12 -8.48
CA SER A 269 -6.67 16.76 -7.15
C SER A 269 -5.71 15.81 -6.41
N GLN A 270 -5.10 14.87 -7.12
CA GLN A 270 -4.07 13.97 -6.55
C GLN A 270 -2.82 14.76 -6.13
N LEU A 271 -2.36 15.70 -6.96
CA LEU A 271 -1.23 16.57 -6.61
C LEU A 271 -1.54 17.48 -5.42
N VAL A 272 -2.76 18.02 -5.33
CA VAL A 272 -3.23 18.79 -4.16
C VAL A 272 -3.13 17.96 -2.88
N ALA A 273 -3.65 16.74 -2.91
CA ALA A 273 -3.60 15.84 -1.75
C ALA A 273 -2.16 15.46 -1.37
N GLN A 274 -1.32 15.15 -2.37
CA GLN A 274 0.05 14.74 -2.16
C GLN A 274 0.96 15.86 -1.61
N LEU A 275 0.84 17.05 -2.19
CA LEU A 275 1.73 18.18 -1.89
C LEU A 275 1.20 19.07 -0.77
N SER A 276 -0.02 18.84 -0.29
CA SER A 276 -0.71 19.69 0.68
C SER A 276 -0.79 21.15 0.24
N MET A 277 -1.01 21.37 -1.07
CA MET A 277 -1.12 22.69 -1.69
C MET A 277 -2.58 22.99 -2.03
N THR A 278 -2.91 24.28 -2.24
CA THR A 278 -4.25 24.66 -2.72
C THR A 278 -4.46 24.26 -4.19
N LEU A 279 -5.72 24.02 -4.57
CA LEU A 279 -6.08 23.69 -5.95
C LEU A 279 -5.60 24.77 -6.96
N GLY A 280 -5.80 26.06 -6.61
CA GLY A 280 -5.32 27.18 -7.42
C GLY A 280 -3.80 27.23 -7.54
N GLY A 281 -3.06 26.93 -6.45
CA GLY A 281 -1.60 26.87 -6.44
C GLY A 281 -1.07 25.79 -7.37
N VAL A 282 -1.57 24.54 -7.24
CA VAL A 282 -1.19 23.43 -8.11
C VAL A 282 -1.54 23.74 -9.57
N GLY A 283 -2.76 24.24 -9.83
CA GLY A 283 -3.20 24.60 -11.17
C GLY A 283 -2.31 25.68 -11.83
N GLY A 284 -1.91 26.71 -11.07
CA GLY A 284 -0.98 27.74 -11.52
C GLY A 284 0.40 27.19 -11.86
N HIS A 285 0.95 26.31 -11.01
CA HIS A 285 2.25 25.66 -11.27
C HIS A 285 2.21 24.75 -12.50
N LEU A 286 1.17 23.92 -12.64
CA LEU A 286 0.97 23.08 -13.83
C LEU A 286 0.86 23.91 -15.12
N ALA A 287 0.16 25.05 -15.09
CA ALA A 287 0.04 25.93 -16.24
C ALA A 287 1.41 26.50 -16.69
N VAL A 288 2.28 26.88 -15.74
CA VAL A 288 3.63 27.37 -16.03
C VAL A 288 4.51 26.25 -16.58
N LEU A 289 4.54 25.09 -15.91
CA LEU A 289 5.34 23.95 -16.34
C LEU A 289 4.93 23.44 -17.73
N ARG A 290 3.63 23.47 -18.04
CA ARG A 290 3.12 23.10 -19.36
C ARG A 290 3.56 24.10 -20.44
N ARG A 291 3.50 25.41 -20.18
CA ARG A 291 3.98 26.44 -21.10
C ARG A 291 5.49 26.32 -21.36
N ALA A 292 6.23 25.88 -20.35
CA ALA A 292 7.66 25.61 -20.47
C ALA A 292 7.98 24.26 -21.17
N GLY A 293 6.98 23.49 -21.59
CA GLY A 293 7.17 22.19 -22.25
C GLY A 293 7.63 21.07 -21.32
N LEU A 294 7.65 21.29 -19.99
CA LEU A 294 8.11 20.30 -19.00
C LEU A 294 7.03 19.29 -18.62
N VAL A 295 5.77 19.65 -18.83
CA VAL A 295 4.60 18.84 -18.47
C VAL A 295 3.61 18.80 -19.64
N SER A 296 3.07 17.63 -19.94
CA SER A 296 1.96 17.39 -20.86
C SER A 296 0.65 17.19 -20.12
N ARG A 297 -0.46 17.28 -20.84
CA ARG A 297 -1.81 17.10 -20.32
C ARG A 297 -2.59 16.14 -21.23
N THR A 298 -3.16 15.10 -20.66
CA THR A 298 -3.97 14.12 -21.38
C THR A 298 -5.33 13.95 -20.69
N ARG A 299 -6.41 13.85 -21.45
CA ARG A 299 -7.72 13.52 -20.92
C ARG A 299 -7.85 11.99 -20.80
N SER A 300 -8.19 11.52 -19.60
CA SER A 300 -8.44 10.10 -19.32
C SER A 300 -9.84 9.98 -18.71
N GLY A 301 -10.81 9.61 -19.52
CA GLY A 301 -12.21 9.55 -19.10
C GLY A 301 -12.73 10.91 -18.60
N ARG A 302 -13.19 10.95 -17.34
CA ARG A 302 -13.66 12.17 -16.66
C ARG A 302 -12.54 12.99 -16.05
N SER A 303 -11.32 12.49 -16.01
CA SER A 303 -10.17 13.12 -15.36
C SER A 303 -9.20 13.69 -16.39
N VAL A 304 -8.48 14.73 -15.96
CA VAL A 304 -7.33 15.29 -16.69
C VAL A 304 -6.08 14.87 -15.93
N LEU A 305 -5.21 14.14 -16.61
CA LEU A 305 -3.91 13.71 -16.08
C LEU A 305 -2.80 14.58 -16.66
N TYR A 306 -1.83 14.88 -15.82
CA TYR A 306 -0.59 15.55 -16.17
C TYR A 306 0.57 14.57 -16.03
N SER A 307 1.53 14.65 -16.94
CA SER A 307 2.75 13.82 -16.92
C SER A 307 3.94 14.66 -17.35
N ARG A 308 5.14 14.29 -16.90
CA ARG A 308 6.36 14.90 -17.42
C ARG A 308 6.51 14.58 -18.90
N THR A 309 7.12 15.52 -19.64
CA THR A 309 7.66 15.27 -20.97
C THR A 309 9.07 14.72 -20.84
N PRO A 310 9.71 14.22 -21.92
CA PRO A 310 11.13 13.84 -21.88
C PRO A 310 12.06 14.98 -21.37
N MET A 311 11.72 16.23 -21.68
CA MET A 311 12.45 17.38 -21.13
C MET A 311 12.23 17.55 -19.62
N GLY A 312 10.99 17.30 -19.16
CA GLY A 312 10.65 17.33 -17.73
C GLY A 312 11.31 16.20 -16.95
N ASP A 313 11.44 15.01 -17.55
CA ASP A 313 12.16 13.88 -16.96
C ASP A 313 13.66 14.18 -16.85
N GLY A 314 14.28 14.62 -17.94
CA GLY A 314 15.71 15.00 -17.94
C GLY A 314 16.03 16.09 -16.91
N LEU A 315 15.16 17.09 -16.73
CA LEU A 315 15.34 18.11 -15.71
C LEU A 315 15.17 17.57 -14.28
N ALA A 316 14.26 16.63 -14.07
CA ALA A 316 14.05 15.98 -12.77
C ALA A 316 15.19 15.00 -12.41
N GLU A 317 15.78 14.32 -13.40
CA GLU A 317 16.89 13.37 -13.23
C GLU A 317 18.24 14.05 -12.96
N LEU A 318 18.48 15.26 -13.50
CA LEU A 318 19.71 16.02 -13.24
C LEU A 318 19.89 16.39 -11.76
N THR A 319 18.93 16.09 -10.93
CA THR A 319 18.83 16.50 -9.54
C THR A 319 18.60 15.32 -8.57
N ALA A 320 18.58 14.09 -9.08
CA ALA A 320 18.54 12.85 -8.30
C ALA A 320 19.97 12.32 -8.07
#